data_3fdc8802d237398430b3278b42fc3b65
#
_entry.id   3fdc8802d237398430b3278b42fc3b65
#
_cell.length_a   1.000
_cell.length_b   1.000
_cell.length_c   1.000
_cell.angle_alpha   90.00
_cell.angle_beta   90.00
_cell.angle_gamma   90.00
#
_symmetry.space_group_name_H-M   'P 1'
#
loop_
_entity.id
_entity.type
_entity.pdbx_description
1 polymer ?
#
loop_
_entity_poly.entity_id
_entity_poly.type
_entity_poly.pdbx_seq_one_letter_code
_entity_poly.pdbx_strand_id
1 'polypeptide(L)'
;MPRGPRQLTITFGSPSLTHYGGAYLLHRFLSRLRLRKLLTQAARFAQRNNRYSVGEMLLALLYPMILGLERIETAQLLRQNGVFQYLTGLPSYPEASTLRRFLLRLTPKSLPKVRALHDRLLYRMTTHPKPPFRLIFDVDSTVLVVYGQQEQARIGYNPIKRGRPSYHPLLCFEGQTKDFWHGELRSGDAHTASGTLDLLAACWKKIPVGVRSVIVRADKGFFDHTLVEWLESRKTGFVIVARLTQPIKRKLAHLRYVTPSRGVEVAEFRYQPTRWPHPYRFVVIRRPQPEEPTAQLTLFKLGRYHYQVLVTNLALRPLNLWRFYNDRAGWSCSSGSSRLSLVHVKRIFSSAAGAAAAPSSPGGTTRHTASGAPTGRR
;
A
#
# COMPACT_ATOMS: atom_id res chain seq x y z
N MET A 1 -10.75 -25.96 21.81
CA MET A 1 -9.71 -25.71 20.77
C MET A 1 -8.34 -25.75 21.42
N PRO A 2 -7.36 -26.46 20.89
CA PRO A 2 -6.02 -26.43 21.45
C PRO A 2 -5.47 -25.00 21.40
N ARG A 3 -5.14 -24.48 22.55
CA ARG A 3 -4.41 -23.21 22.66
C ARG A 3 -2.98 -23.51 22.25
N GLY A 4 -2.40 -22.70 21.36
CA GLY A 4 -0.96 -22.81 21.07
C GLY A 4 -0.11 -22.73 22.34
N PRO A 5 1.13 -23.20 22.32
CA PRO A 5 1.96 -23.32 23.50
C PRO A 5 2.15 -21.97 24.21
N ARG A 6 1.98 -21.98 25.55
CA ARG A 6 2.20 -20.77 26.38
C ARG A 6 3.67 -20.46 26.58
N GLN A 7 4.49 -21.50 26.55
CA GLN A 7 5.96 -21.43 26.59
C GLN A 7 6.52 -22.35 25.51
N LEU A 8 7.51 -21.87 24.79
CA LEU A 8 8.23 -22.67 23.80
C LEU A 8 9.73 -22.59 24.15
N THR A 9 10.35 -23.75 24.32
CA THR A 9 11.79 -23.85 24.41
C THR A 9 12.34 -24.06 23.00
N ILE A 10 13.20 -23.15 22.56
CA ILE A 10 13.87 -23.26 21.26
C ILE A 10 15.18 -23.96 21.46
N THR A 11 15.32 -25.17 20.91
CA THR A 11 16.58 -25.91 20.89
C THR A 11 17.10 -26.00 19.45
N PHE A 12 18.39 -25.77 19.27
CA PHE A 12 19.04 -25.92 17.97
C PHE A 12 19.52 -27.38 17.84
N GLY A 13 19.14 -28.05 16.74
CA GLY A 13 19.58 -29.44 16.50
C GLY A 13 18.43 -30.46 16.39
N SER A 14 17.16 -30.02 16.32
CA SER A 14 16.04 -30.91 16.10
C SER A 14 15.92 -31.35 14.64
N PRO A 15 15.59 -32.64 14.34
CA PRO A 15 15.29 -33.09 13.01
C PRO A 15 13.97 -32.50 12.43
N SER A 16 13.13 -31.92 13.30
CA SER A 16 11.84 -31.29 12.92
C SER A 16 11.97 -29.79 12.79
N LEU A 17 12.69 -29.32 11.77
CA LEU A 17 12.86 -27.90 11.50
C LEU A 17 11.68 -27.36 10.68
N THR A 18 11.30 -26.13 10.95
CA THR A 18 10.33 -25.38 10.15
C THR A 18 10.93 -24.05 9.67
N HIS A 19 10.69 -23.69 8.41
CA HIS A 19 11.01 -22.37 7.88
C HIS A 19 10.20 -21.25 8.53
N TYR A 20 9.15 -21.60 9.27
CA TYR A 20 8.19 -20.67 9.84
C TYR A 20 8.33 -20.48 11.35
N GLY A 21 9.50 -20.77 11.93
CA GLY A 21 9.73 -20.64 13.38
C GLY A 21 9.38 -19.26 13.93
N GLY A 22 9.64 -18.20 13.18
CA GLY A 22 9.23 -16.82 13.50
C GLY A 22 7.71 -16.60 13.62
N ALA A 23 6.89 -17.50 13.07
CA ALA A 23 5.44 -17.44 13.19
C ALA A 23 4.98 -17.54 14.65
N TYR A 24 5.75 -18.16 15.53
CA TYR A 24 5.46 -18.18 16.98
C TYR A 24 5.47 -16.79 17.61
N LEU A 25 6.47 -15.99 17.32
CA LEU A 25 6.55 -14.61 17.83
C LEU A 25 5.39 -13.77 17.29
N LEU A 26 5.11 -13.91 15.99
CA LEU A 26 3.96 -13.27 15.35
C LEU A 26 2.66 -13.72 16.02
N HIS A 27 2.44 -15.02 16.22
CA HIS A 27 1.26 -15.54 16.88
C HIS A 27 1.10 -14.97 18.30
N ARG A 28 2.18 -14.91 19.09
CA ARG A 28 2.16 -14.29 20.43
C ARG A 28 1.77 -12.81 20.37
N PHE A 29 2.32 -12.06 19.43
CA PHE A 29 1.95 -10.66 19.20
C PHE A 29 0.47 -10.51 18.85
N LEU A 30 -0.02 -11.26 17.87
CA LEU A 30 -1.42 -11.25 17.45
C LEU A 30 -2.38 -11.68 18.58
N SER A 31 -1.94 -12.62 19.43
CA SER A 31 -2.69 -13.07 20.59
C SER A 31 -2.77 -12.00 21.69
N ARG A 32 -1.68 -11.25 21.95
CA ARG A 32 -1.70 -10.08 22.84
C ARG A 32 -2.66 -9.00 22.37
N LEU A 33 -2.73 -8.78 21.06
CA LEU A 33 -3.70 -7.86 20.45
C LEU A 33 -5.13 -8.41 20.49
N ARG A 34 -5.34 -9.67 20.89
CA ARG A 34 -6.63 -10.39 20.80
C ARG A 34 -7.20 -10.35 19.36
N LEU A 35 -6.31 -10.35 18.35
CA LEU A 35 -6.69 -10.10 16.96
C LEU A 35 -7.75 -11.08 16.46
N ARG A 36 -7.64 -12.38 16.77
CA ARG A 36 -8.64 -13.39 16.38
C ARG A 36 -10.06 -13.03 16.86
N LYS A 37 -10.19 -12.58 18.13
CA LYS A 37 -11.47 -12.14 18.69
C LYS A 37 -11.99 -10.90 17.97
N LEU A 38 -11.12 -9.93 17.73
CA LEU A 38 -11.46 -8.69 17.04
C LEU A 38 -11.90 -8.95 15.59
N LEU A 39 -11.21 -9.84 14.86
CA LEU A 39 -11.57 -10.24 13.50
C LEU A 39 -12.94 -10.94 13.48
N THR A 40 -13.20 -11.84 14.41
CA THR A 40 -14.49 -12.54 14.51
C THR A 40 -15.64 -11.57 14.81
N GLN A 41 -15.38 -10.55 15.62
CA GLN A 41 -16.41 -9.53 15.95
C GLN A 41 -16.65 -8.55 14.80
N ALA A 42 -15.59 -8.15 14.08
CA ALA A 42 -15.68 -7.18 13.01
C ALA A 42 -16.37 -7.74 11.75
N ALA A 43 -16.16 -9.01 11.46
CA ALA A 43 -16.64 -9.63 10.22
C ALA A 43 -17.70 -10.71 10.53
N ARG A 44 -18.79 -10.33 11.19
CA ARG A 44 -19.94 -11.22 11.40
C ARG A 44 -20.75 -11.33 10.10
N PHE A 45 -20.67 -12.49 9.44
CA PHE A 45 -21.57 -12.86 8.34
C PHE A 45 -21.86 -14.37 8.41
N ALA A 46 -22.98 -14.76 7.87
CA ALA A 46 -23.40 -16.16 7.86
C ALA A 46 -22.43 -17.00 7.04
N GLN A 47 -21.93 -18.08 7.64
CA GLN A 47 -21.08 -19.07 6.96
C GLN A 47 -21.84 -20.38 6.84
N ARG A 48 -21.77 -21.01 5.67
CA ARG A 48 -22.26 -22.40 5.51
C ARG A 48 -21.34 -23.44 6.16
N ASN A 49 -20.05 -23.10 6.32
CA ASN A 49 -19.06 -24.01 6.85
C ASN A 49 -18.71 -23.65 8.29
N ASN A 50 -19.03 -24.52 9.23
CA ASN A 50 -18.77 -24.36 10.65
C ASN A 50 -17.36 -24.81 11.06
N ARG A 51 -16.54 -25.34 10.14
CA ARG A 51 -15.19 -25.83 10.44
C ARG A 51 -14.24 -24.70 10.83
N TYR A 52 -14.36 -23.54 10.18
CA TYR A 52 -13.50 -22.37 10.43
C TYR A 52 -14.36 -21.16 10.77
N SER A 53 -14.04 -20.47 11.86
CA SER A 53 -14.64 -19.19 12.15
C SER A 53 -14.17 -18.12 11.17
N VAL A 54 -14.91 -17.01 11.03
CA VAL A 54 -14.52 -15.87 10.20
C VAL A 54 -13.14 -15.33 10.62
N GLY A 55 -12.87 -15.28 11.91
CA GLY A 55 -11.56 -14.83 12.41
C GLY A 55 -10.42 -15.77 12.01
N GLU A 56 -10.64 -17.08 11.98
CA GLU A 56 -9.65 -18.04 11.48
C GLU A 56 -9.43 -17.93 9.99
N MET A 57 -10.48 -17.72 9.20
CA MET A 57 -10.36 -17.51 7.76
C MET A 57 -9.57 -16.23 7.44
N LEU A 58 -9.82 -15.15 8.16
CA LEU A 58 -9.07 -13.90 8.00
C LEU A 58 -7.60 -14.06 8.44
N LEU A 59 -7.33 -14.76 9.54
CA LEU A 59 -5.96 -15.08 9.95
C LEU A 59 -5.26 -15.98 8.92
N ALA A 60 -5.96 -16.97 8.36
CA ALA A 60 -5.44 -17.83 7.31
C ALA A 60 -5.11 -17.08 6.01
N LEU A 61 -5.73 -15.93 5.76
CA LEU A 61 -5.33 -15.01 4.69
C LEU A 61 -4.15 -14.12 5.08
N LEU A 62 -4.08 -13.68 6.34
CA LEU A 62 -3.03 -12.78 6.82
C LEU A 62 -1.66 -13.47 6.94
N TYR A 63 -1.61 -14.69 7.44
CA TYR A 63 -0.34 -15.41 7.64
C TYR A 63 0.48 -15.56 6.34
N PRO A 64 -0.06 -16.03 5.21
CA PRO A 64 0.70 -16.11 3.97
C PRO A 64 1.25 -14.75 3.53
N MET A 65 0.44 -13.70 3.67
CA MET A 65 0.86 -12.34 3.31
C MET A 65 2.04 -11.87 4.15
N ILE A 66 2.01 -12.09 5.47
CA ILE A 66 3.09 -11.69 6.39
C ILE A 66 4.35 -12.52 6.13
N LEU A 67 4.19 -13.81 5.81
CA LEU A 67 5.29 -14.73 5.50
C LEU A 67 5.86 -14.56 4.08
N GLY A 68 5.34 -13.62 3.29
CA GLY A 68 5.83 -13.36 1.93
C GLY A 68 5.34 -14.36 0.89
N LEU A 69 4.34 -15.16 1.20
CA LEU A 69 3.69 -16.06 0.25
C LEU A 69 2.69 -15.27 -0.61
N GLU A 70 2.99 -15.14 -1.89
CA GLU A 70 2.35 -14.16 -2.78
C GLU A 70 0.97 -14.57 -3.29
N ARG A 71 0.66 -15.87 -3.28
CA ARG A 71 -0.54 -16.42 -3.92
C ARG A 71 -1.35 -17.25 -2.91
N ILE A 72 -2.65 -17.28 -3.11
CA ILE A 72 -3.54 -18.09 -2.25
C ILE A 72 -3.17 -19.58 -2.36
N GLU A 73 -2.71 -20.04 -3.53
CA GLU A 73 -2.26 -21.41 -3.76
C GLU A 73 -1.10 -21.80 -2.86
N THR A 74 -0.19 -20.85 -2.57
CA THR A 74 0.96 -21.12 -1.70
C THR A 74 0.56 -21.32 -0.24
N ALA A 75 -0.69 -21.00 0.15
CA ALA A 75 -1.24 -21.36 1.44
C ALA A 75 -1.23 -22.89 1.69
N GLN A 76 -1.16 -23.70 0.62
CA GLN A 76 -0.98 -25.14 0.72
C GLN A 76 0.29 -25.53 1.48
N LEU A 77 1.37 -24.77 1.36
CA LEU A 77 2.61 -24.98 2.11
C LEU A 77 2.40 -24.89 3.62
N LEU A 78 1.55 -23.96 4.07
CA LEU A 78 1.20 -23.80 5.48
C LEU A 78 0.26 -24.92 5.95
N ARG A 79 -0.61 -25.41 5.07
CA ARG A 79 -1.51 -26.53 5.35
C ARG A 79 -0.75 -27.84 5.55
N GLN A 80 0.33 -28.05 4.83
CA GLN A 80 1.18 -29.26 4.93
C GLN A 80 2.17 -29.16 6.11
N ASN A 81 2.29 -28.01 6.76
CA ASN A 81 3.25 -27.80 7.84
C ASN A 81 2.55 -27.90 9.22
N GLY A 82 2.58 -29.09 9.82
CA GLY A 82 1.98 -29.32 11.13
C GLY A 82 2.59 -28.48 12.25
N VAL A 83 3.89 -28.21 12.19
CA VAL A 83 4.57 -27.35 13.16
C VAL A 83 4.05 -25.90 13.08
N PHE A 84 3.84 -25.36 11.88
CA PHE A 84 3.23 -24.06 11.70
C PHE A 84 1.82 -24.00 12.31
N GLN A 85 1.00 -25.02 12.05
CA GLN A 85 -0.36 -25.10 12.57
C GLN A 85 -0.36 -25.13 14.11
N TYR A 86 0.53 -25.91 14.69
CA TYR A 86 0.72 -25.98 16.14
C TYR A 86 1.15 -24.62 16.72
N LEU A 87 2.16 -23.97 16.14
CA LEU A 87 2.68 -22.69 16.59
C LEU A 87 1.64 -21.56 16.50
N THR A 88 0.74 -21.60 15.52
CA THR A 88 -0.29 -20.57 15.31
C THR A 88 -1.62 -20.90 15.99
N GLY A 89 -1.73 -22.08 16.61
CA GLY A 89 -2.97 -22.53 17.24
C GLY A 89 -4.14 -22.73 16.27
N LEU A 90 -3.83 -22.98 14.99
CA LEU A 90 -4.80 -23.32 13.94
C LEU A 90 -4.86 -24.85 13.84
N PRO A 91 -5.97 -25.50 14.22
CA PRO A 91 -6.07 -26.97 14.25
C PRO A 91 -5.99 -27.59 12.84
N SER A 92 -6.33 -26.83 11.85
CA SER A 92 -6.13 -27.16 10.43
C SER A 92 -6.03 -25.87 9.64
N TYR A 93 -5.48 -25.94 8.43
CA TYR A 93 -5.37 -24.78 7.55
C TYR A 93 -6.34 -24.91 6.38
N PRO A 94 -7.10 -23.85 6.04
CA PRO A 94 -8.07 -23.91 4.95
C PRO A 94 -7.39 -24.16 3.59
N GLU A 95 -8.07 -24.86 2.70
CA GLU A 95 -7.64 -25.02 1.31
C GLU A 95 -7.76 -23.70 0.54
N ALA A 96 -6.94 -23.57 -0.50
CA ALA A 96 -6.96 -22.41 -1.40
C ALA A 96 -8.36 -22.14 -1.97
N SER A 97 -9.09 -23.19 -2.35
CA SER A 97 -10.48 -23.13 -2.84
C SER A 97 -11.45 -22.58 -1.77
N THR A 98 -11.24 -22.96 -0.50
CA THR A 98 -12.05 -22.47 0.63
C THR A 98 -11.74 -21.00 0.92
N LEU A 99 -10.46 -20.59 0.86
CA LEU A 99 -10.05 -19.20 1.00
C LEU A 99 -10.63 -18.33 -0.13
N ARG A 100 -10.61 -18.78 -1.38
CA ARG A 100 -11.20 -18.06 -2.51
C ARG A 100 -12.72 -17.89 -2.33
N ARG A 101 -13.43 -18.97 -1.98
CA ARG A 101 -14.88 -18.87 -1.70
C ARG A 101 -15.20 -17.95 -0.54
N PHE A 102 -14.34 -17.88 0.46
CA PHE A 102 -14.48 -16.93 1.56
C PHE A 102 -14.31 -15.48 1.09
N LEU A 103 -13.28 -15.19 0.28
CA LEU A 103 -13.06 -13.85 -0.28
C LEU A 103 -14.23 -13.37 -1.13
N LEU A 104 -14.85 -14.24 -1.94
CA LEU A 104 -16.04 -13.92 -2.73
C LEU A 104 -17.26 -13.55 -1.87
N ARG A 105 -17.27 -13.89 -0.59
CA ARG A 105 -18.34 -13.49 0.37
C ARG A 105 -18.08 -12.14 1.02
N LEU A 106 -16.88 -11.59 0.88
CA LEU A 106 -16.57 -10.24 1.36
C LEU A 106 -17.24 -9.23 0.41
N THR A 107 -18.42 -8.82 0.76
CA THR A 107 -19.21 -7.83 0.01
C THR A 107 -18.83 -6.40 0.38
N PRO A 108 -19.21 -5.39 -0.39
CA PRO A 108 -19.06 -3.98 -0.01
C PRO A 108 -19.63 -3.65 1.37
N LYS A 109 -20.65 -4.40 1.84
CA LYS A 109 -21.22 -4.24 3.19
C LYS A 109 -20.30 -4.72 4.32
N SER A 110 -19.38 -5.65 4.05
CA SER A 110 -18.42 -6.16 5.05
C SER A 110 -17.14 -5.32 5.14
N LEU A 111 -16.74 -4.65 4.06
CA LEU A 111 -15.53 -3.84 4.00
C LEU A 111 -15.47 -2.72 5.06
N PRO A 112 -16.54 -1.93 5.31
CA PRO A 112 -16.53 -0.91 6.36
C PRO A 112 -16.22 -1.48 7.75
N LYS A 113 -16.69 -2.69 8.05
CA LYS A 113 -16.44 -3.36 9.34
C LYS A 113 -14.97 -3.76 9.50
N VAL A 114 -14.34 -4.26 8.43
CA VAL A 114 -12.91 -4.59 8.42
C VAL A 114 -12.07 -3.31 8.51
N ARG A 115 -12.49 -2.25 7.82
CA ARG A 115 -11.85 -0.92 7.90
C ARG A 115 -11.94 -0.35 9.32
N ALA A 116 -13.10 -0.42 9.96
CA ALA A 116 -13.28 0.03 11.35
C ALA A 116 -12.41 -0.76 12.34
N LEU A 117 -12.18 -2.05 12.09
CA LEU A 117 -11.23 -2.83 12.88
C LEU A 117 -9.80 -2.33 12.70
N HIS A 118 -9.38 -2.11 11.45
CA HIS A 118 -8.07 -1.54 11.15
C HIS A 118 -7.89 -0.20 11.86
N ASP A 119 -8.86 0.71 11.77
CA ASP A 119 -8.81 2.03 12.38
C ASP A 119 -8.70 1.96 13.92
N ARG A 120 -9.40 1.00 14.54
CA ARG A 120 -9.28 0.74 15.98
C ARG A 120 -7.88 0.25 16.38
N LEU A 121 -7.29 -0.66 15.60
CA LEU A 121 -5.95 -1.16 15.85
C LEU A 121 -4.92 -0.05 15.65
N LEU A 122 -5.03 0.70 14.55
CA LEU A 122 -4.17 1.84 14.24
C LEU A 122 -4.22 2.88 15.36
N TYR A 123 -5.42 3.28 15.80
CA TYR A 123 -5.59 4.22 16.91
C TYR A 123 -4.88 3.71 18.17
N ARG A 124 -5.10 2.43 18.55
CA ARG A 124 -4.46 1.83 19.73
C ARG A 124 -2.94 1.81 19.61
N MET A 125 -2.40 1.47 18.45
CA MET A 125 -0.94 1.45 18.22
C MET A 125 -0.36 2.85 18.26
N THR A 126 -1.02 3.81 17.64
CA THR A 126 -0.57 5.19 17.58
C THR A 126 -0.65 5.93 18.93
N THR A 127 -1.59 5.54 19.81
CA THR A 127 -1.79 6.21 21.10
C THR A 127 -1.06 5.56 22.26
N HIS A 128 -0.43 4.40 22.09
CA HIS A 128 0.23 3.68 23.17
C HIS A 128 1.76 3.72 23.03
N PRO A 129 2.53 4.11 24.08
CA PRO A 129 2.09 4.53 25.40
C PRO A 129 1.49 5.95 25.44
N LYS A 130 1.75 6.75 24.44
CA LYS A 130 1.20 8.12 24.24
C LYS A 130 1.18 8.47 22.74
N PRO A 131 0.29 9.37 22.31
CA PRO A 131 0.28 9.84 20.93
C PRO A 131 1.58 10.55 20.57
N PRO A 132 2.07 10.46 19.32
CA PRO A 132 3.25 11.17 18.89
C PRO A 132 2.96 12.67 18.81
N PHE A 133 3.98 13.49 19.05
CA PHE A 133 3.87 14.94 18.87
C PHE A 133 3.58 15.31 17.41
N ARG A 134 4.18 14.56 16.48
CA ARG A 134 4.10 14.80 15.03
C ARG A 134 3.76 13.52 14.28
N LEU A 135 2.90 13.65 13.28
CA LEU A 135 2.66 12.63 12.27
C LEU A 135 3.23 13.07 10.92
N ILE A 136 3.80 12.13 10.18
CA ILE A 136 4.28 12.36 8.82
C ILE A 136 3.46 11.45 7.90
N PHE A 137 2.72 12.02 6.98
CA PHE A 137 1.95 11.27 5.99
C PHE A 137 2.70 11.18 4.67
N ASP A 138 3.10 9.97 4.32
CA ASP A 138 3.65 9.63 3.01
C ASP A 138 2.51 9.22 2.09
N VAL A 139 2.15 10.10 1.16
CA VAL A 139 1.12 9.83 0.15
C VAL A 139 1.77 9.31 -1.11
N ASP A 140 1.31 8.16 -1.58
CA ASP A 140 1.84 7.50 -2.77
C ASP A 140 0.73 6.87 -3.61
N SER A 141 1.01 6.69 -4.88
CA SER A 141 0.16 5.92 -5.78
C SER A 141 1.00 4.91 -6.56
N THR A 142 0.41 3.77 -6.84
CA THR A 142 1.11 2.72 -7.55
C THR A 142 0.21 2.08 -8.59
N VAL A 143 0.79 1.44 -9.60
CA VAL A 143 0.03 0.72 -10.62
C VAL A 143 0.06 -0.76 -10.32
N LEU A 144 -1.11 -1.38 -10.22
CA LEU A 144 -1.30 -2.82 -10.07
C LEU A 144 -1.83 -3.38 -11.39
N VAL A 145 -0.94 -3.99 -12.16
CA VAL A 145 -1.31 -4.65 -13.43
C VAL A 145 -2.11 -5.91 -13.12
N VAL A 146 -3.19 -6.12 -13.84
CA VAL A 146 -4.02 -7.32 -13.75
C VAL A 146 -4.06 -8.08 -15.07
N TYR A 147 -4.23 -9.39 -14.97
CA TYR A 147 -4.19 -10.31 -16.11
C TYR A 147 -5.51 -11.07 -16.21
N GLY A 148 -6.59 -10.36 -16.50
CA GLY A 148 -7.92 -10.95 -16.60
C GLY A 148 -8.98 -9.85 -16.64
N GLN A 149 -10.23 -10.25 -16.58
CA GLN A 149 -11.38 -9.35 -16.60
C GLN A 149 -11.82 -9.03 -15.15
N GLN A 150 -10.93 -8.35 -14.41
CA GLN A 150 -11.27 -7.94 -13.06
C GLN A 150 -12.22 -6.74 -13.07
N GLU A 151 -13.17 -6.75 -12.15
CA GLU A 151 -14.15 -5.68 -11.99
C GLU A 151 -13.46 -4.32 -11.80
N GLN A 152 -13.88 -3.30 -12.53
CA GLN A 152 -13.36 -1.93 -12.53
C GLN A 152 -11.88 -1.78 -12.90
N ALA A 153 -11.20 -2.84 -13.35
CA ALA A 153 -9.87 -2.69 -13.93
C ALA A 153 -9.96 -2.02 -15.30
N ARG A 154 -9.18 -0.96 -15.52
CA ARG A 154 -9.18 -0.20 -16.77
C ARG A 154 -7.78 0.04 -17.29
N ILE A 155 -7.66 0.27 -18.59
CA ILE A 155 -6.42 0.67 -19.24
C ILE A 155 -6.19 2.15 -18.92
N GLY A 156 -5.04 2.46 -18.32
CA GLY A 156 -4.64 3.80 -17.97
C GLY A 156 -3.14 3.97 -18.04
N TYR A 157 -2.60 5.01 -17.39
CA TYR A 157 -1.16 5.24 -17.34
C TYR A 157 -0.44 4.09 -16.64
N ASN A 158 0.33 3.35 -17.42
CA ASN A 158 1.19 2.27 -16.93
C ASN A 158 2.57 2.38 -17.61
N PRO A 159 3.60 2.82 -16.87
CA PRO A 159 4.93 3.02 -17.46
C PRO A 159 5.66 1.72 -17.79
N ILE A 160 5.26 0.60 -17.15
CA ILE A 160 5.94 -0.71 -17.29
C ILE A 160 5.26 -1.57 -18.36
N LYS A 161 3.92 -1.64 -18.33
CA LYS A 161 3.13 -2.50 -19.23
C LYS A 161 1.98 -1.71 -19.85
N ARG A 162 2.30 -0.97 -20.92
CA ARG A 162 1.33 -0.16 -21.66
C ARG A 162 0.20 -1.03 -22.22
N GLY A 163 -1.02 -0.50 -22.25
CA GLY A 163 -2.19 -1.18 -22.82
C GLY A 163 -2.77 -2.33 -21.96
N ARG A 164 -2.24 -2.57 -20.78
CA ARG A 164 -2.79 -3.58 -19.85
C ARG A 164 -3.78 -2.96 -18.87
N PRO A 165 -4.92 -3.64 -18.59
CA PRO A 165 -5.80 -3.26 -17.50
C PRO A 165 -5.05 -3.23 -16.17
N SER A 166 -5.37 -2.27 -15.34
CA SER A 166 -4.72 -2.08 -14.05
C SER A 166 -5.66 -1.41 -13.05
N TYR A 167 -5.26 -1.44 -11.79
CA TYR A 167 -5.73 -0.53 -10.76
C TYR A 167 -4.66 0.50 -10.43
N HIS A 168 -5.09 1.64 -9.92
CA HIS A 168 -4.20 2.73 -9.51
C HIS A 168 -4.50 3.12 -8.05
N PRO A 169 -4.16 2.25 -7.06
CA PRO A 169 -4.43 2.55 -5.66
C PRO A 169 -3.71 3.81 -5.20
N LEU A 170 -4.40 4.57 -4.35
CA LEU A 170 -3.89 5.71 -3.63
C LEU A 170 -3.72 5.32 -2.18
N LEU A 171 -2.52 5.55 -1.61
CA LEU A 171 -2.12 5.03 -0.31
C LEU A 171 -1.53 6.14 0.55
N CYS A 172 -1.80 6.07 1.85
CA CYS A 172 -1.19 6.92 2.86
C CYS A 172 -0.59 6.06 3.97
N PHE A 173 0.67 6.32 4.29
CA PHE A 173 1.40 5.68 5.37
C PHE A 173 1.90 6.70 6.38
N GLU A 174 2.05 6.32 7.64
CA GLU A 174 2.81 7.09 8.60
C GLU A 174 4.32 6.93 8.31
N GLY A 175 5.01 8.05 8.15
CA GLY A 175 6.37 8.07 7.60
C GLY A 175 7.46 7.55 8.55
N GLN A 176 7.25 7.52 9.86
CA GLN A 176 8.21 7.07 10.86
C GLN A 176 8.00 5.59 11.20
N THR A 177 6.78 5.22 11.59
CA THR A 177 6.43 3.84 11.98
C THR A 177 6.17 2.94 10.79
N LYS A 178 5.91 3.55 9.62
CA LYS A 178 5.56 2.86 8.38
C LYS A 178 4.20 2.18 8.43
N ASP A 179 3.35 2.55 9.36
CA ASP A 179 2.00 2.02 9.46
C ASP A 179 1.15 2.46 8.27
N PHE A 180 0.40 1.52 7.70
CA PHE A 180 -0.62 1.83 6.72
C PHE A 180 -1.74 2.62 7.40
N TRP A 181 -1.97 3.86 6.92
CA TRP A 181 -2.94 4.75 7.52
C TRP A 181 -4.30 4.69 6.83
N HIS A 182 -4.29 4.81 5.53
CA HIS A 182 -5.50 4.73 4.70
C HIS A 182 -5.14 4.43 3.25
N GLY A 183 -6.11 3.90 2.50
CA GLY A 183 -5.93 3.67 1.07
C GLY A 183 -7.23 3.40 0.34
N GLU A 184 -7.22 3.73 -0.93
CA GLU A 184 -8.33 3.52 -1.85
C GLU A 184 -7.87 2.81 -3.10
N LEU A 185 -8.61 1.77 -3.48
CA LEU A 185 -8.42 1.09 -4.75
C LEU A 185 -9.19 1.84 -5.82
N ARG A 186 -8.47 2.38 -6.80
CA ARG A 186 -9.05 3.13 -7.91
C ARG A 186 -8.83 2.39 -9.22
N SER A 187 -9.66 2.66 -10.22
CA SER A 187 -9.45 2.14 -11.58
C SER A 187 -8.13 2.63 -12.18
N GLY A 188 -7.57 1.90 -13.14
CA GLY A 188 -6.26 2.18 -13.72
C GLY A 188 -6.17 3.49 -14.52
N ASP A 189 -7.31 4.01 -14.96
CA ASP A 189 -7.45 5.30 -15.67
C ASP A 189 -7.54 6.51 -14.73
N ALA A 190 -7.57 6.30 -13.39
CA ALA A 190 -7.61 7.39 -12.43
C ALA A 190 -6.30 8.21 -12.47
N HIS A 191 -6.44 9.54 -12.55
CA HIS A 191 -5.30 10.44 -12.44
C HIS A 191 -4.70 10.38 -11.03
N THR A 192 -3.37 10.51 -10.90
CA THR A 192 -2.66 10.38 -9.63
C THR A 192 -3.24 11.27 -8.51
N ALA A 193 -3.53 12.54 -8.82
CA ALA A 193 -4.07 13.50 -7.84
C ALA A 193 -5.56 13.32 -7.53
N SER A 194 -6.32 12.58 -8.35
CA SER A 194 -7.75 12.38 -8.12
C SER A 194 -8.02 11.68 -6.78
N GLY A 195 -8.96 12.17 -5.98
CA GLY A 195 -9.32 11.62 -4.68
C GLY A 195 -8.28 11.84 -3.56
N THR A 196 -7.19 12.59 -3.81
CA THR A 196 -6.16 12.84 -2.79
C THR A 196 -6.72 13.60 -1.60
N LEU A 197 -7.58 14.59 -1.83
CA LEU A 197 -8.19 15.37 -0.75
C LEU A 197 -9.13 14.51 0.10
N ASP A 198 -9.92 13.63 -0.51
CA ASP A 198 -10.82 12.73 0.19
C ASP A 198 -10.02 11.71 1.02
N LEU A 199 -8.96 11.14 0.45
CA LEU A 199 -8.05 10.25 1.17
C LEU A 199 -7.43 10.98 2.38
N LEU A 200 -6.91 12.19 2.21
CA LEU A 200 -6.33 12.97 3.29
C LEU A 200 -7.39 13.34 4.33
N ALA A 201 -8.59 13.75 3.91
CA ALA A 201 -9.70 14.02 4.83
C ALA A 201 -10.05 12.78 5.68
N ALA A 202 -10.05 11.59 5.07
CA ALA A 202 -10.21 10.34 5.80
C ALA A 202 -9.04 10.04 6.76
N CYS A 203 -7.81 10.39 6.38
CA CYS A 203 -6.63 10.29 7.26
C CYS A 203 -6.76 11.23 8.47
N TRP A 204 -7.20 12.46 8.25
CA TRP A 204 -7.37 13.46 9.32
C TRP A 204 -8.35 13.03 10.39
N LYS A 205 -9.47 12.39 9.99
CA LYS A 205 -10.48 11.86 10.95
C LYS A 205 -9.91 10.83 11.93
N LYS A 206 -8.76 10.25 11.63
CA LYS A 206 -8.12 9.21 12.43
C LYS A 206 -6.96 9.74 13.29
N ILE A 207 -6.61 11.02 13.19
CA ILE A 207 -5.52 11.60 13.95
C ILE A 207 -5.91 11.63 15.44
N PRO A 208 -5.10 11.02 16.33
CA PRO A 208 -5.39 11.02 17.76
C PRO A 208 -5.31 12.41 18.37
N VAL A 209 -6.10 12.64 19.38
CA VAL A 209 -5.97 13.83 20.25
C VAL A 209 -4.57 13.84 20.87
N GLY A 210 -3.91 14.99 20.85
CA GLY A 210 -2.53 15.14 21.35
C GLY A 210 -1.47 15.28 20.25
N VAL A 211 -1.77 14.93 19.01
CA VAL A 211 -0.92 15.25 17.85
C VAL A 211 -0.96 16.76 17.61
N ARG A 212 0.21 17.40 17.59
CA ARG A 212 0.35 18.87 17.44
C ARG A 212 0.76 19.30 16.04
N SER A 213 1.36 18.41 15.26
CA SER A 213 1.91 18.75 13.96
C SER A 213 1.68 17.59 12.97
N VAL A 214 1.29 17.95 11.76
CA VAL A 214 1.20 17.00 10.65
C VAL A 214 2.05 17.53 9.50
N ILE A 215 2.80 16.63 8.85
CA ILE A 215 3.56 16.94 7.65
C ILE A 215 3.18 15.92 6.57
N VAL A 216 2.97 16.39 5.35
CA VAL A 216 2.68 15.54 4.19
C VAL A 216 3.88 15.52 3.25
N ARG A 217 4.32 14.32 2.84
CA ARG A 217 5.33 14.12 1.80
C ARG A 217 4.68 13.43 0.61
N ALA A 218 4.91 13.94 -0.59
CA ALA A 218 4.32 13.40 -1.80
C ALA A 218 5.24 13.53 -3.01
N ASP A 219 5.03 12.69 -4.02
CA ASP A 219 5.80 12.73 -5.25
C ASP A 219 5.28 13.78 -6.24
N LYS A 220 5.91 13.85 -7.43
CA LYS A 220 5.56 14.81 -8.50
C LYS A 220 4.14 14.65 -9.04
N GLY A 221 3.51 13.49 -8.83
CA GLY A 221 2.13 13.24 -9.25
C GLY A 221 1.13 14.09 -8.47
N PHE A 222 1.51 14.50 -7.27
CA PHE A 222 0.70 15.30 -6.34
C PHE A 222 1.04 16.80 -6.36
N PHE A 223 1.85 17.25 -7.32
CA PHE A 223 2.17 18.66 -7.48
C PHE A 223 0.97 19.43 -8.06
N ASP A 224 0.09 19.85 -7.18
CA ASP A 224 -1.20 20.47 -7.49
C ASP A 224 -1.53 21.58 -6.51
N HIS A 225 -2.12 22.70 -7.01
CA HIS A 225 -2.46 23.86 -6.19
C HIS A 225 -3.55 23.54 -5.17
N THR A 226 -4.59 22.80 -5.55
CA THR A 226 -5.71 22.48 -4.65
C THR A 226 -5.25 21.67 -3.45
N LEU A 227 -4.28 20.78 -3.63
CA LEU A 227 -3.68 20.02 -2.52
C LEU A 227 -2.92 20.98 -1.59
N VAL A 228 -2.12 21.89 -2.11
CA VAL A 228 -1.33 22.81 -1.31
C VAL A 228 -2.22 23.75 -0.52
N GLU A 229 -3.24 24.35 -1.14
CA GLU A 229 -4.23 25.19 -0.48
C GLU A 229 -4.95 24.44 0.65
N TRP A 230 -5.34 23.17 0.39
CA TRP A 230 -5.98 22.33 1.38
C TRP A 230 -5.07 22.05 2.59
N LEU A 231 -3.77 21.79 2.35
CA LEU A 231 -2.79 21.59 3.42
C LEU A 231 -2.56 22.87 4.22
N GLU A 232 -2.45 24.01 3.58
CA GLU A 232 -2.27 25.31 4.25
C GLU A 232 -3.47 25.71 5.09
N SER A 233 -4.69 25.53 4.59
CA SER A 233 -5.91 25.79 5.35
C SER A 233 -5.97 25.03 6.68
N ARG A 234 -5.20 23.94 6.79
CA ARG A 234 -5.05 23.10 7.99
C ARG A 234 -3.75 23.32 8.75
N LYS A 235 -2.98 24.35 8.39
CA LYS A 235 -1.67 24.65 8.99
C LYS A 235 -0.72 23.44 8.94
N THR A 236 -0.80 22.66 7.85
CA THR A 236 -0.04 21.44 7.65
C THR A 236 1.27 21.72 6.96
N GLY A 237 2.37 21.15 7.45
CA GLY A 237 3.65 21.17 6.76
C GLY A 237 3.61 20.25 5.53
N PHE A 238 4.34 20.60 4.47
CA PHE A 238 4.43 19.72 3.31
C PHE A 238 5.79 19.77 2.62
N VAL A 239 6.12 18.66 1.95
CA VAL A 239 7.24 18.57 1.00
C VAL A 239 6.75 17.76 -0.20
N ILE A 240 6.66 18.37 -1.35
CA ILE A 240 6.17 17.76 -2.58
C ILE A 240 7.22 17.93 -3.68
N VAL A 241 7.47 16.88 -4.46
CA VAL A 241 8.35 17.00 -5.64
C VAL A 241 7.65 17.85 -6.69
N ALA A 242 8.28 18.92 -7.12
CA ALA A 242 7.76 19.79 -8.15
C ALA A 242 7.89 19.16 -9.54
N ARG A 243 6.88 19.37 -10.39
CA ARG A 243 7.01 19.09 -11.83
C ARG A 243 7.94 20.13 -12.46
N LEU A 244 8.92 19.66 -13.21
CA LEU A 244 9.86 20.54 -13.91
C LEU A 244 9.20 21.18 -15.14
N THR A 245 8.37 22.19 -14.90
CA THR A 245 7.79 23.02 -15.97
C THR A 245 8.84 23.91 -16.61
N GLN A 246 8.58 24.44 -17.81
CA GLN A 246 9.54 25.32 -18.50
C GLN A 246 9.98 26.53 -17.67
N PRO A 247 9.07 27.26 -16.94
CA PRO A 247 9.50 28.35 -16.07
C PRO A 247 10.46 27.88 -14.97
N ILE A 248 10.21 26.72 -14.34
CA ILE A 248 11.11 26.17 -13.32
C ILE A 248 12.46 25.83 -13.95
N LYS A 249 12.50 25.14 -15.11
CA LYS A 249 13.74 24.79 -15.81
C LYS A 249 14.59 26.04 -16.14
N ARG A 250 13.98 27.13 -16.61
CA ARG A 250 14.69 28.39 -16.86
C ARG A 250 15.34 28.94 -15.60
N LYS A 251 14.63 28.91 -14.46
CA LYS A 251 15.20 29.36 -13.17
C LYS A 251 16.40 28.50 -12.74
N LEU A 252 16.34 27.16 -12.91
CA LEU A 252 17.43 26.25 -12.54
C LEU A 252 18.77 26.63 -13.18
N ALA A 253 18.77 27.17 -14.41
CA ALA A 253 19.98 27.56 -15.15
C ALA A 253 20.70 28.77 -14.52
N HIS A 254 19.98 29.63 -13.80
CA HIS A 254 20.50 30.90 -13.26
C HIS A 254 20.70 30.89 -11.75
N LEU A 255 20.47 29.73 -11.07
CA LEU A 255 20.66 29.65 -9.62
C LEU A 255 22.14 29.54 -9.24
N ARG A 256 22.49 30.16 -8.13
CA ARG A 256 23.76 29.92 -7.47
C ARG A 256 23.64 28.67 -6.58
N TYR A 257 24.48 27.67 -6.87
CA TYR A 257 24.49 26.41 -6.13
C TYR A 257 25.60 26.43 -5.10
N VAL A 258 25.34 25.88 -3.93
CA VAL A 258 26.32 25.61 -2.88
C VAL A 258 26.48 24.10 -2.70
N THR A 259 27.66 23.63 -2.32
CA THR A 259 28.00 22.21 -2.17
C THR A 259 28.09 21.85 -0.69
N PRO A 260 26.98 21.54 0.00
CA PRO A 260 27.00 21.20 1.42
C PRO A 260 27.56 19.81 1.70
N SER A 261 27.69 18.95 0.69
CA SER A 261 28.23 17.60 0.78
C SER A 261 28.80 17.19 -0.57
N ARG A 262 29.81 16.32 -0.56
CA ARG A 262 30.45 15.81 -1.79
C ARG A 262 29.40 15.22 -2.74
N GLY A 263 29.40 15.66 -3.98
CA GLY A 263 28.48 15.20 -5.02
C GLY A 263 27.02 15.64 -4.89
N VAL A 264 26.72 16.56 -3.96
CA VAL A 264 25.38 17.13 -3.78
C VAL A 264 25.48 18.64 -3.78
N GLU A 265 24.83 19.27 -4.71
CA GLU A 265 24.71 20.72 -4.79
C GLU A 265 23.26 21.13 -4.55
N VAL A 266 23.07 22.21 -3.81
CA VAL A 266 21.75 22.71 -3.43
C VAL A 266 21.60 24.19 -3.76
N ALA A 267 20.40 24.57 -4.12
CA ALA A 267 19.99 25.97 -4.29
C ALA A 267 18.53 26.12 -3.84
N GLU A 268 18.09 27.34 -3.64
CA GLU A 268 16.68 27.61 -3.35
C GLU A 268 16.22 28.91 -4.01
N PHE A 269 14.93 28.99 -4.29
CA PHE A 269 14.30 30.17 -4.84
C PHE A 269 12.83 30.24 -4.41
N ARG A 270 12.25 31.42 -4.49
CA ARG A 270 10.80 31.60 -4.36
C ARG A 270 10.16 31.72 -5.75
N TYR A 271 9.03 31.03 -5.91
CA TYR A 271 8.30 31.05 -7.17
C TYR A 271 6.82 30.76 -6.94
N GLN A 272 5.99 31.47 -7.69
CA GLN A 272 4.56 31.26 -7.72
C GLN A 272 4.18 30.59 -9.05
N PRO A 273 3.86 29.28 -9.06
CA PRO A 273 3.29 28.64 -10.24
C PRO A 273 1.93 29.24 -10.58
N THR A 274 1.52 29.11 -11.84
CA THR A 274 0.19 29.56 -12.27
C THR A 274 -0.91 28.89 -11.44
N ARG A 275 -1.89 29.67 -11.02
CA ARG A 275 -3.03 29.28 -10.16
C ARG A 275 -2.68 29.02 -8.68
N TRP A 276 -1.42 29.16 -8.27
CA TRP A 276 -1.07 29.02 -6.86
C TRP A 276 -1.32 30.35 -6.11
N PRO A 277 -1.75 30.29 -4.82
CA PRO A 277 -2.23 31.47 -4.11
C PRO A 277 -1.12 32.53 -3.85
N HIS A 278 0.10 32.07 -3.65
CA HIS A 278 1.26 32.93 -3.35
C HIS A 278 2.59 32.25 -3.74
N PRO A 279 3.73 32.96 -3.66
CA PRO A 279 5.04 32.37 -3.92
C PRO A 279 5.44 31.39 -2.83
N TYR A 280 5.86 30.20 -3.23
CA TYR A 280 6.37 29.14 -2.35
C TYR A 280 7.88 29.03 -2.42
N ARG A 281 8.46 28.38 -1.41
CA ARG A 281 9.87 28.03 -1.38
C ARG A 281 10.10 26.75 -2.19
N PHE A 282 10.99 26.83 -3.17
CA PHE A 282 11.48 25.73 -3.94
C PHE A 282 12.92 25.45 -3.58
N VAL A 283 13.21 24.22 -3.17
CA VAL A 283 14.55 23.72 -2.85
C VAL A 283 15.00 22.81 -3.96
N VAL A 284 16.15 23.11 -4.52
CA VAL A 284 16.74 22.38 -5.64
C VAL A 284 17.91 21.56 -5.16
N ILE A 285 17.93 20.31 -5.53
CA ILE A 285 19.06 19.42 -5.36
C ILE A 285 19.52 18.99 -6.74
N ARG A 286 20.80 19.16 -7.04
CA ARG A 286 21.40 18.58 -8.23
C ARG A 286 22.60 17.71 -7.89
N ARG A 287 22.79 16.65 -8.67
CA ARG A 287 23.89 15.70 -8.51
C ARG A 287 24.51 15.45 -9.87
N PRO A 288 25.84 15.30 -9.96
CA PRO A 288 26.50 14.88 -11.20
C PRO A 288 25.87 13.58 -11.71
N GLN A 289 25.76 13.48 -13.04
CA GLN A 289 25.28 12.25 -13.66
C GLN A 289 26.39 11.21 -13.59
N PRO A 290 26.12 9.95 -13.18
CA PRO A 290 27.07 8.87 -13.36
C PRO A 290 27.36 8.66 -14.84
N GLU A 291 28.59 8.28 -15.19
CA GLU A 291 29.01 8.06 -16.58
C GLU A 291 28.30 6.88 -17.23
N GLU A 292 27.74 5.94 -16.46
CA GLU A 292 26.95 4.83 -16.97
C GLU A 292 25.44 5.02 -16.72
N PRO A 293 24.58 4.69 -17.71
CA PRO A 293 23.13 4.81 -17.56
C PRO A 293 22.57 3.64 -16.75
N THR A 294 22.46 3.76 -15.45
CA THR A 294 21.61 2.86 -14.67
C THR A 294 20.13 3.15 -14.99
N ALA A 295 19.45 2.14 -15.53
CA ALA A 295 18.14 2.19 -16.17
C ALA A 295 16.92 2.59 -15.28
N GLN A 296 17.12 3.14 -14.08
CA GLN A 296 16.02 3.32 -13.13
C GLN A 296 15.78 4.73 -12.57
N LEU A 297 16.47 5.75 -13.03
CA LEU A 297 16.27 7.11 -12.53
C LEU A 297 15.85 8.04 -13.67
N THR A 298 14.55 8.10 -13.96
CA THR A 298 13.93 9.19 -14.74
C THR A 298 13.94 10.49 -13.95
N LEU A 299 15.11 10.97 -13.62
CA LEU A 299 15.37 12.35 -13.25
C LEU A 299 15.64 13.11 -14.55
N PHE A 300 15.01 14.25 -14.72
CA PHE A 300 15.17 15.05 -15.92
C PHE A 300 16.65 15.39 -16.16
N LYS A 301 17.17 15.03 -17.35
CA LYS A 301 18.50 15.41 -17.79
C LYS A 301 18.46 16.85 -18.28
N LEU A 302 19.05 17.76 -17.51
CA LEU A 302 19.44 19.09 -17.97
C LEU A 302 20.97 19.14 -17.95
N GLY A 303 21.62 18.83 -19.08
CA GLY A 303 23.08 18.75 -19.14
C GLY A 303 23.67 17.61 -18.31
N ARG A 304 24.74 17.90 -17.57
CA ARG A 304 25.53 16.94 -16.76
C ARG A 304 24.95 16.62 -15.38
N TYR A 305 23.74 17.10 -15.05
CA TYR A 305 23.16 16.98 -13.71
C TYR A 305 21.79 16.35 -13.71
N HIS A 306 21.54 15.58 -12.66
CA HIS A 306 20.20 15.16 -12.26
C HIS A 306 19.61 16.17 -11.27
N TYR A 307 18.41 16.65 -11.55
CA TYR A 307 17.72 17.64 -10.71
C TYR A 307 16.54 17.01 -9.97
N GLN A 308 16.42 17.32 -8.69
CA GLN A 308 15.22 17.12 -7.91
C GLN A 308 14.81 18.45 -7.31
N VAL A 309 13.58 18.87 -7.52
CA VAL A 309 13.05 20.13 -7.02
C VAL A 309 11.91 19.82 -6.05
N LEU A 310 12.00 20.37 -4.85
CA LEU A 310 11.02 20.19 -3.78
C LEU A 310 10.33 21.53 -3.51
N VAL A 311 9.00 21.55 -3.47
CA VAL A 311 8.21 22.67 -2.98
C VAL A 311 7.81 22.42 -1.53
N THR A 312 7.88 23.43 -0.68
CA THR A 312 7.65 23.27 0.75
C THR A 312 7.28 24.58 1.46
N ASN A 313 6.59 24.46 2.59
CA ASN A 313 6.40 25.51 3.57
C ASN A 313 7.24 25.32 4.84
N LEU A 314 8.09 24.26 4.88
CA LEU A 314 8.95 23.98 6.02
C LEU A 314 10.22 24.84 6.01
N ALA A 315 10.67 25.27 7.20
CA ALA A 315 11.88 26.08 7.38
C ALA A 315 13.19 25.27 7.48
N LEU A 316 13.17 23.99 7.09
CA LEU A 316 14.37 23.14 7.14
C LEU A 316 15.45 23.61 6.15
N ARG A 317 16.74 23.50 6.53
CA ARG A 317 17.87 23.74 5.61
C ARG A 317 17.75 22.82 4.39
N PRO A 318 18.19 23.25 3.17
CA PRO A 318 17.98 22.51 1.92
C PRO A 318 18.39 21.03 1.98
N LEU A 319 19.60 20.74 2.50
CA LEU A 319 20.08 19.37 2.61
C LEU A 319 19.26 18.53 3.60
N ASN A 320 18.85 19.12 4.72
CA ASN A 320 18.01 18.43 5.71
C ASN A 320 16.59 18.18 5.17
N LEU A 321 16.03 19.13 4.41
CA LEU A 321 14.76 18.94 3.72
C LEU A 321 14.83 17.79 2.72
N TRP A 322 15.91 17.73 1.96
CA TRP A 322 16.13 16.65 1.01
C TRP A 322 16.28 15.29 1.69
N ARG A 323 17.04 15.19 2.77
CA ARG A 323 17.15 13.97 3.59
C ARG A 323 15.80 13.58 4.15
N PHE A 324 15.08 14.53 4.76
CA PHE A 324 13.73 14.33 5.28
C PHE A 324 12.76 13.82 4.21
N TYR A 325 12.81 14.35 2.98
CA TYR A 325 12.00 13.83 1.89
C TYR A 325 12.43 12.41 1.49
N ASN A 326 13.73 12.14 1.42
CA ASN A 326 14.25 10.83 0.99
C ASN A 326 14.03 9.71 2.02
N ASP A 327 13.84 10.02 3.31
CA ASP A 327 13.40 9.06 4.31
C ASP A 327 12.05 8.41 3.95
N ARG A 328 11.27 9.04 3.07
CA ARG A 328 10.15 8.42 2.38
C ARG A 328 10.61 7.25 1.52
N ALA A 329 11.74 7.37 0.85
CA ALA A 329 12.32 6.36 -0.04
C ALA A 329 13.03 5.20 0.71
N GLY A 330 13.14 5.24 2.02
CA GLY A 330 13.56 4.08 2.84
C GLY A 330 12.72 2.82 2.59
N TRP A 331 11.64 2.97 1.83
CA TRP A 331 10.83 1.92 1.24
C TRP A 331 11.38 1.35 -0.08
N SER A 332 12.31 2.03 -0.74
CA SER A 332 12.71 1.69 -2.11
C SER A 332 14.21 1.38 -2.33
N CYS A 333 15.12 1.70 -1.42
CA CYS A 333 16.52 1.80 -1.82
C CYS A 333 17.63 1.35 -0.86
N SER A 334 17.39 0.60 0.19
CA SER A 334 18.53 0.00 0.90
C SER A 334 18.20 -1.40 1.37
N SER A 335 18.96 -2.37 0.84
CA SER A 335 18.95 -3.79 1.21
C SER A 335 17.60 -4.52 1.08
N GLY A 336 17.59 -5.68 0.47
CA GLY A 336 16.45 -6.51 0.04
C GLY A 336 15.26 -6.72 1.00
N SER A 337 15.26 -6.16 2.20
CA SER A 337 14.17 -6.25 3.17
C SER A 337 13.14 -5.13 3.08
N SER A 338 13.49 -3.95 2.58
CA SER A 338 12.56 -2.79 2.53
C SER A 338 11.64 -2.75 1.30
N ARG A 339 11.86 -3.61 0.31
CA ARG A 339 10.86 -3.85 -0.76
C ARG A 339 9.58 -4.52 -0.24
N LEU A 340 9.62 -5.04 0.97
CA LEU A 340 8.56 -5.85 1.56
C LEU A 340 7.25 -5.11 1.76
N SER A 341 7.22 -3.86 2.16
CA SER A 341 5.96 -3.21 2.55
C SER A 341 5.11 -2.69 1.38
N LEU A 342 5.69 -2.00 0.41
CA LEU A 342 4.93 -1.57 -0.79
C LEU A 342 4.61 -2.76 -1.70
N VAL A 343 5.53 -3.73 -1.78
CA VAL A 343 5.31 -5.02 -2.45
C VAL A 343 4.25 -5.83 -1.71
N HIS A 344 4.21 -5.82 -0.37
CA HIS A 344 3.16 -6.50 0.39
C HIS A 344 1.79 -5.85 0.19
N VAL A 345 1.69 -4.53 0.19
CA VAL A 345 0.44 -3.83 -0.13
C VAL A 345 0.05 -4.08 -1.59
N LYS A 346 0.99 -4.05 -2.53
CA LYS A 346 0.76 -4.46 -3.92
C LYS A 346 0.23 -5.90 -4.00
N ARG A 347 0.80 -6.81 -3.23
CA ARG A 347 0.41 -8.23 -3.16
C ARG A 347 -0.96 -8.44 -2.53
N ILE A 348 -1.28 -7.71 -1.44
CA ILE A 348 -2.60 -7.76 -0.80
C ILE A 348 -3.69 -7.35 -1.80
N PHE A 349 -3.51 -6.24 -2.50
CA PHE A 349 -4.49 -5.78 -3.49
C PHE A 349 -4.56 -6.68 -4.73
N SER A 350 -3.43 -7.24 -5.21
CA SER A 350 -3.45 -8.14 -6.38
C SER A 350 -4.11 -9.48 -6.08
N SER A 351 -3.95 -10.02 -4.87
CA SER A 351 -4.62 -11.27 -4.48
C SER A 351 -6.12 -11.06 -4.25
N ALA A 352 -6.52 -9.94 -3.67
CA ALA A 352 -7.92 -9.57 -3.51
C ALA A 352 -8.60 -9.30 -4.87
N ALA A 353 -7.91 -8.61 -5.78
CA ALA A 353 -8.41 -8.36 -7.14
C ALA A 353 -8.49 -9.63 -7.98
N GLY A 354 -7.54 -10.56 -7.83
CA GLY A 354 -7.57 -11.87 -8.49
C GLY A 354 -8.70 -12.79 -8.00
N ALA A 355 -9.10 -12.64 -6.74
CA ALA A 355 -10.21 -13.41 -6.17
C ALA A 355 -11.59 -12.89 -6.62
N ALA A 356 -11.72 -11.59 -6.91
CA ALA A 356 -12.96 -10.99 -7.41
C ALA A 356 -13.23 -11.31 -8.91
N ALA A 357 -12.25 -11.88 -9.62
CA ALA A 357 -12.28 -12.10 -11.06
C ALA A 357 -12.62 -13.53 -11.50
N ALA A 358 -13.11 -14.38 -10.61
CA ALA A 358 -13.63 -15.69 -11.06
C ALA A 358 -14.93 -15.46 -11.85
N PRO A 359 -15.02 -15.87 -13.14
CA PRO A 359 -16.24 -15.71 -13.90
C PRO A 359 -17.35 -16.52 -13.25
N SER A 360 -18.49 -15.89 -12.97
CA SER A 360 -19.75 -16.57 -12.77
C SER A 360 -20.12 -17.24 -14.10
N SER A 361 -19.95 -18.54 -14.17
CA SER A 361 -20.45 -19.32 -15.30
C SER A 361 -21.96 -19.10 -15.41
N PRO A 362 -22.50 -18.62 -16.54
CA PRO A 362 -23.92 -18.64 -16.76
C PRO A 362 -24.36 -20.11 -16.92
N GLY A 363 -25.15 -20.57 -15.97
CA GLY A 363 -25.85 -21.85 -16.09
C GLY A 363 -26.84 -21.81 -17.24
N GLY A 364 -26.40 -22.13 -18.44
CA GLY A 364 -27.23 -22.34 -19.60
C GLY A 364 -27.78 -23.76 -19.57
N THR A 365 -28.91 -23.98 -18.94
CA THR A 365 -29.75 -25.15 -19.16
C THR A 365 -30.48 -25.00 -20.52
N THR A 366 -29.86 -25.47 -21.56
CA THR A 366 -30.57 -25.76 -22.81
C THR A 366 -31.31 -27.08 -22.63
N ARG A 367 -32.64 -26.98 -22.40
CA ARG A 367 -33.58 -28.09 -22.60
C ARG A 367 -33.68 -28.36 -24.10
N HIS A 368 -33.13 -29.51 -24.53
CA HIS A 368 -33.53 -30.10 -25.81
C HIS A 368 -34.95 -30.66 -25.68
N THR A 369 -35.89 -29.99 -26.29
CA THR A 369 -37.17 -30.60 -26.65
C THR A 369 -37.01 -31.29 -28.00
N ALA A 370 -37.06 -32.59 -27.96
CA ALA A 370 -37.27 -33.42 -29.15
C ALA A 370 -38.74 -33.26 -29.61
N SER A 371 -38.95 -32.89 -30.84
CA SER A 371 -40.23 -33.09 -31.52
C SER A 371 -39.97 -33.58 -32.95
N GLY A 372 -40.27 -34.80 -33.18
CA GLY A 372 -41.11 -35.48 -34.09
C GLY A 372 -40.93 -35.14 -35.57
N ALA A 373 -40.47 -36.15 -36.33
CA ALA A 373 -40.72 -36.24 -37.77
C ALA A 373 -42.22 -36.46 -38.05
N PRO A 374 -42.70 -36.08 -39.25
CA PRO A 374 -42.94 -37.13 -40.20
C PRO A 374 -42.70 -36.83 -41.69
N THR A 375 -42.25 -37.82 -42.39
CA THR A 375 -42.58 -38.39 -43.71
C THR A 375 -43.29 -37.52 -44.75
N GLY A 376 -42.82 -37.54 -45.98
CA GLY A 376 -43.57 -37.27 -47.18
C GLY A 376 -42.77 -37.00 -48.45
N ARG A 377 -42.51 -38.03 -49.22
CA ARG A 377 -42.55 -38.21 -50.70
C ARG A 377 -42.64 -36.91 -51.54
N ARG A 378 -41.76 -36.64 -52.40
CA ARG A 378 -41.55 -37.00 -53.83
C ARG A 378 -40.23 -36.41 -54.31
#